data_794db006df74c29dd910cb85d0db2e5c
#
_entry.id   794db006df74c29dd910cb85d0db2e5c
#
_cell.length_a   1.000
_cell.length_b   1.000
_cell.length_c   1.000
_cell.angle_alpha   90.00
_cell.angle_beta   90.00
_cell.angle_gamma   90.00
#
_symmetry.space_group_name_H-M   'P 1'
#
loop_
_entity.id
_entity.type
_entity.pdbx_description
1 polymer ?
#
loop_
_entity_poly.entity_id
_entity_poly.type
_entity_poly.pdbx_seq_one_letter_code
_entity_poly.pdbx_strand_id
1 'polypeptide(L)'
;MSYYDLKKAANGDDKTTLEDKHVPVIDAPDKVKKGEYFEVKIKMGEGIDHPMEEKHFIQYVELYADYYQLARVNFTPEMKAEVALTIKLEESCTLRAYEFCNIHGQWEAAKEITVD
;
A
#
# COMPACT_ATOMS: atom_id res chain seq x y z
N MET A 1 -11.90 16.93 5.28
CA MET A 1 -10.65 16.22 4.89
C MET A 1 -9.96 17.03 3.80
N SER A 2 -8.73 17.43 4.02
CA SER A 2 -7.95 18.18 3.03
C SER A 2 -7.35 17.23 1.99
N TYR A 3 -7.39 17.63 0.73
CA TYR A 3 -6.72 16.90 -0.35
C TYR A 3 -5.19 16.88 -0.19
N TYR A 4 -4.66 17.89 0.52
CA TYR A 4 -3.21 18.00 0.74
C TYR A 4 -2.69 17.10 1.86
N ASP A 5 -3.55 16.57 2.70
CA ASP A 5 -3.13 15.76 3.83
C ASP A 5 -2.78 14.34 3.41
N LEU A 6 -1.73 13.77 4.00
CA LEU A 6 -1.48 12.35 3.95
C LEU A 6 -2.44 11.64 4.91
N LYS A 7 -3.15 10.66 4.41
CA LYS A 7 -4.21 9.99 5.15
C LYS A 7 -3.83 8.57 5.53
N LYS A 8 -4.29 8.12 6.68
CA LYS A 8 -4.11 6.75 7.18
C LYS A 8 -5.27 6.40 8.10
N ALA A 9 -5.37 5.12 8.48
CA ALA A 9 -6.37 4.72 9.45
C ALA A 9 -6.09 5.40 10.78
N ALA A 10 -7.08 6.09 11.35
CA ALA A 10 -6.98 6.70 12.67
C ALA A 10 -6.93 5.62 13.76
N ASN A 11 -7.64 4.50 13.55
CA ASN A 11 -7.62 3.32 14.41
C ASN A 11 -7.58 2.07 13.52
N GLY A 12 -6.47 1.34 13.57
CA GLY A 12 -6.27 0.16 12.72
C GLY A 12 -7.25 -0.97 12.98
N ASP A 13 -7.83 -1.04 14.19
CA ASP A 13 -8.80 -2.07 14.55
C ASP A 13 -10.25 -1.68 14.26
N ASP A 14 -10.50 -0.41 13.96
CA ASP A 14 -11.85 0.12 13.72
C ASP A 14 -11.79 1.19 12.63
N LYS A 15 -11.60 0.74 11.40
CA LYS A 15 -11.52 1.64 10.25
C LYS A 15 -12.89 2.11 9.80
N THR A 16 -12.98 3.38 9.39
CA THR A 16 -14.18 3.89 8.72
C THR A 16 -14.33 3.24 7.34
N THR A 17 -15.52 3.36 6.74
CA THR A 17 -15.76 2.86 5.38
C THR A 17 -14.79 3.49 4.36
N LEU A 18 -14.54 4.79 4.49
CA LEU A 18 -13.61 5.49 3.61
C LEU A 18 -12.19 4.96 3.76
N GLU A 19 -11.76 4.71 5.01
CA GLU A 19 -10.45 4.11 5.30
C GLU A 19 -10.36 2.69 4.76
N ASP A 20 -11.41 1.88 4.93
CA ASP A 20 -11.44 0.51 4.40
C ASP A 20 -11.24 0.46 2.89
N LYS A 21 -11.72 1.47 2.17
CA LYS A 21 -11.57 1.54 0.71
C LYS A 21 -10.20 2.01 0.26
N HIS A 22 -9.49 2.79 1.08
CA HIS A 22 -8.31 3.52 0.66
C HIS A 22 -7.02 3.08 1.33
N VAL A 23 -7.05 2.70 2.62
CA VAL A 23 -5.81 2.34 3.32
C VAL A 23 -5.21 1.10 2.67
N PRO A 24 -3.95 1.17 2.20
CA PRO A 24 -3.31 0.00 1.61
C PRO A 24 -3.19 -1.13 2.64
N VAL A 25 -3.39 -2.36 2.20
CA VAL A 25 -3.13 -3.55 3.01
C VAL A 25 -1.85 -4.19 2.48
N ILE A 26 -0.82 -4.26 3.33
CA ILE A 26 0.45 -4.88 2.99
C ILE A 26 0.44 -6.31 3.53
N ASP A 27 0.38 -7.27 2.63
CA ASP A 27 0.45 -8.69 2.97
C ASP A 27 1.86 -9.19 2.67
N ALA A 28 2.63 -9.39 3.74
CA ALA A 28 4.02 -9.79 3.66
C ALA A 28 4.39 -10.57 4.93
N PRO A 29 5.44 -11.43 4.87
CA PRO A 29 5.93 -12.09 6.08
C PRO A 29 6.47 -11.08 7.11
N ASP A 30 6.31 -11.39 8.39
CA ASP A 30 6.87 -10.57 9.47
C ASP A 30 8.39 -10.65 9.53
N LYS A 31 8.94 -11.77 9.09
CA LYS A 31 10.37 -12.09 9.19
C LYS A 31 10.83 -12.78 7.91
N VAL A 32 11.93 -12.31 7.38
CA VAL A 32 12.54 -12.86 6.16
C VAL A 32 14.05 -13.03 6.34
N LYS A 33 14.66 -13.77 5.45
CA LYS A 33 16.12 -13.95 5.45
C LYS A 33 16.78 -12.94 4.53
N LYS A 34 17.92 -12.42 4.97
CA LYS A 34 18.71 -11.46 4.22
C LYS A 34 18.99 -11.95 2.81
N GLY A 35 18.65 -11.13 1.83
CA GLY A 35 18.95 -11.39 0.43
C GLY A 35 18.10 -12.46 -0.26
N GLU A 36 17.14 -13.06 0.43
CA GLU A 36 16.20 -14.02 -0.18
C GLU A 36 14.95 -13.30 -0.70
N TYR A 37 14.53 -13.67 -1.89
CA TYR A 37 13.32 -13.12 -2.48
C TYR A 37 12.06 -13.63 -1.75
N PHE A 38 11.09 -12.74 -1.59
CA PHE A 38 9.78 -13.06 -1.04
C PHE A 38 8.72 -12.18 -1.70
N GLU A 39 7.46 -12.58 -1.56
CA GLU A 39 6.35 -11.87 -2.17
C GLU A 39 5.72 -10.87 -1.19
N VAL A 40 5.45 -9.68 -1.69
CA VAL A 40 4.65 -8.66 -1.02
C VAL A 40 3.42 -8.39 -1.89
N LYS A 41 2.24 -8.52 -1.30
CA LYS A 41 1.00 -8.11 -1.95
C LYS A 41 0.51 -6.82 -1.33
N ILE A 42 0.07 -5.91 -2.16
CA ILE A 42 -0.52 -4.65 -1.71
C ILE A 42 -1.90 -4.55 -2.35
N LYS A 43 -2.91 -4.38 -1.51
CA LYS A 43 -4.29 -4.25 -1.96
C LYS A 43 -4.86 -2.97 -1.40
N MET A 44 -5.49 -2.18 -2.24
CA MET A 44 -6.25 -1.01 -1.82
C MET A 44 -7.71 -1.43 -1.63
N GLY A 45 -8.14 -1.32 -0.38
CA GLY A 45 -9.46 -1.77 0.04
C GLY A 45 -9.40 -3.08 0.82
N GLU A 46 -9.90 -3.06 2.06
CA GLU A 46 -10.01 -4.23 2.92
C GLU A 46 -11.49 -4.56 3.07
N GLY A 47 -11.92 -5.70 2.49
CA GLY A 47 -13.31 -6.11 2.50
C GLY A 47 -14.21 -5.33 1.55
N ILE A 48 -13.78 -4.17 1.08
CA ILE A 48 -14.47 -3.33 0.11
C ILE A 48 -13.45 -2.92 -0.94
N ASP A 49 -13.63 -3.35 -2.17
CA ASP A 49 -12.71 -2.98 -3.25
C ASP A 49 -12.86 -1.49 -3.58
N HIS A 50 -11.74 -0.82 -3.78
CA HIS A 50 -11.77 0.55 -4.27
C HIS A 50 -12.28 0.56 -5.71
N PRO A 51 -13.19 1.49 -6.06
CA PRO A 51 -13.63 1.60 -7.45
C PRO A 51 -12.46 1.88 -8.39
N MET A 52 -12.51 1.30 -9.57
CA MET A 52 -11.55 1.53 -10.64
C MET A 52 -12.35 1.96 -11.88
N GLU A 53 -12.75 3.22 -11.89
CA GLU A 53 -13.56 3.83 -12.94
C GLU A 53 -12.85 5.09 -13.44
N GLU A 54 -13.12 5.49 -14.65
CA GLU A 54 -12.43 6.62 -15.29
C GLU A 54 -12.39 7.89 -14.44
N LYS A 55 -13.46 8.18 -13.71
CA LYS A 55 -13.56 9.38 -12.87
C LYS A 55 -13.12 9.17 -11.43
N HIS A 56 -12.96 7.92 -11.00
CA HIS A 56 -12.63 7.59 -9.62
C HIS A 56 -11.82 6.31 -9.58
N PHE A 57 -10.52 6.43 -9.39
CA PHE A 57 -9.63 5.27 -9.35
C PHE A 57 -8.34 5.58 -8.59
N ILE A 58 -7.67 4.51 -8.16
CA ILE A 58 -6.31 4.57 -7.62
C ILE A 58 -5.36 4.75 -8.78
N GLN A 59 -4.61 5.83 -8.79
CA GLN A 59 -3.71 6.16 -9.90
C GLN A 59 -2.38 5.45 -9.80
N TYR A 60 -1.87 5.24 -8.59
CA TYR A 60 -0.61 4.54 -8.39
C TYR A 60 -0.50 4.03 -6.95
N VAL A 61 0.41 3.10 -6.74
CA VAL A 61 0.91 2.71 -5.43
C VAL A 61 2.42 2.72 -5.47
N GLU A 62 3.04 3.20 -4.39
CA GLU A 62 4.48 3.18 -4.20
C GLU A 62 4.81 2.35 -2.98
N LEU A 63 5.89 1.56 -3.07
CA LEU A 63 6.38 0.75 -1.95
C LEU A 63 7.80 1.20 -1.61
N TYR A 64 8.04 1.45 -0.32
CA TYR A 64 9.33 1.87 0.21
C TYR A 64 9.81 0.89 1.29
N ALA A 65 11.12 0.70 1.36
CA ALA A 65 11.79 0.15 2.55
C ALA A 65 12.37 1.37 3.28
N ASP A 66 11.78 1.74 4.41
CA ASP A 66 12.00 3.03 5.07
C ASP A 66 11.83 4.18 4.07
N TYR A 67 12.91 4.82 3.64
CA TYR A 67 12.86 5.93 2.69
C TYR A 67 13.37 5.58 1.30
N TYR A 68 13.70 4.31 1.07
CA TYR A 68 14.18 3.83 -0.21
C TYR A 68 13.03 3.27 -1.05
N GLN A 69 12.77 3.88 -2.19
CA GLN A 69 11.70 3.41 -3.06
C GLN A 69 12.07 2.08 -3.72
N LEU A 70 11.26 1.06 -3.45
CA LEU A 70 11.43 -0.26 -4.06
C LEU A 70 10.69 -0.37 -5.38
N ALA A 71 9.51 0.22 -5.45
CA ALA A 71 8.65 0.09 -6.63
C ALA A 71 7.62 1.20 -6.70
N ARG A 72 7.19 1.47 -7.91
CA ARG A 72 6.01 2.29 -8.18
C ARG A 72 5.22 1.60 -9.27
N VAL A 73 3.93 1.40 -9.04
CA VAL A 73 3.03 0.79 -10.01
C VAL A 73 1.93 1.79 -10.34
N ASN A 74 1.86 2.17 -11.60
CA ASN A 74 0.80 3.04 -12.10
C ASN A 74 -0.39 2.19 -12.54
N PHE A 75 -1.59 2.57 -12.14
CA PHE A 75 -2.81 1.89 -12.52
C PHE A 75 -3.58 2.67 -13.56
N THR A 76 -4.37 1.95 -14.33
CA THR A 76 -5.43 2.52 -15.16
C THR A 76 -6.77 2.02 -14.62
N PRO A 77 -7.90 2.63 -15.01
CA PRO A 77 -9.21 2.12 -14.59
C PRO A 77 -9.52 0.69 -15.04
N GLU A 78 -8.74 0.16 -15.97
CA GLU A 78 -8.89 -1.23 -16.46
C GLU A 78 -8.23 -2.26 -15.54
N MET A 79 -7.55 -1.81 -14.47
CA MET A 79 -6.82 -2.67 -13.57
C MET A 79 -7.52 -2.76 -12.22
N LYS A 80 -7.39 -3.91 -11.57
CA LYS A 80 -7.78 -4.03 -10.16
C LYS A 80 -6.75 -3.32 -9.29
N ALA A 81 -7.20 -2.69 -8.20
CA ALA A 81 -6.33 -1.93 -7.30
C ALA A 81 -5.57 -2.86 -6.36
N GLU A 82 -4.72 -3.70 -6.91
CA GLU A 82 -3.84 -4.59 -6.16
C GLU A 82 -2.62 -4.96 -7.00
N VAL A 83 -1.54 -5.31 -6.33
CA VAL A 83 -0.30 -5.71 -6.98
C VAL A 83 0.44 -6.72 -6.12
N ALA A 84 1.17 -7.63 -6.77
CA ALA A 84 2.07 -8.56 -6.12
C ALA A 84 3.49 -8.28 -6.64
N LEU A 85 4.43 -8.09 -5.71
CA LEU A 85 5.81 -7.77 -6.01
C LEU A 85 6.73 -8.80 -5.36
N THR A 86 7.76 -9.21 -6.07
CA THR A 86 8.81 -10.08 -5.53
C THR A 86 10.03 -9.21 -5.24
N ILE A 87 10.40 -9.13 -3.96
CA ILE A 87 11.49 -8.29 -3.49
C ILE A 87 12.44 -9.07 -2.59
N LYS A 88 13.58 -8.48 -2.29
CA LYS A 88 14.48 -8.95 -1.23
C LYS A 88 14.88 -7.75 -0.38
N LEU A 89 15.26 -8.03 0.87
CA LEU A 89 15.72 -6.99 1.80
C LEU A 89 17.06 -7.39 2.37
N GLU A 90 17.90 -6.40 2.62
CA GLU A 90 19.25 -6.61 3.17
C GLU A 90 19.30 -6.31 4.67
N GLU A 91 18.34 -5.56 5.19
CA GLU A 91 18.27 -5.21 6.61
C GLU A 91 16.82 -5.01 7.05
N SER A 92 16.58 -5.14 8.34
CA SER A 92 15.26 -4.89 8.92
C SER A 92 14.82 -3.47 8.62
N CYS A 93 13.55 -3.31 8.27
CA CYS A 93 13.00 -2.03 7.87
C CYS A 93 11.50 -1.99 8.06
N THR A 94 10.93 -0.83 7.85
CA THR A 94 9.48 -0.66 7.74
C THR A 94 9.12 -0.56 6.27
N LEU A 95 8.30 -1.50 5.78
CA LEU A 95 7.69 -1.34 4.46
C LEU A 95 6.61 -0.28 4.57
N ARG A 96 6.65 0.69 3.67
CA ARG A 96 5.64 1.76 3.60
C ARG A 96 5.01 1.74 2.23
N ALA A 97 3.69 1.71 2.20
CA ALA A 97 2.93 1.78 0.96
C ALA A 97 2.15 3.09 0.93
N TYR A 98 2.25 3.80 -0.19
CA TYR A 98 1.49 5.02 -0.46
C TYR A 98 0.67 4.79 -1.71
N GLU A 99 -0.62 5.07 -1.63
CA GLU A 99 -1.48 5.05 -2.80
C GLU A 99 -2.08 6.43 -3.02
N PHE A 100 -2.46 6.73 -4.23
CA PHE A 100 -3.10 8.00 -4.57
C PHE A 100 -4.41 7.76 -5.30
N CYS A 101 -5.50 8.20 -4.65
CA CYS A 101 -6.84 8.24 -5.25
C CYS A 101 -7.05 9.62 -5.85
N ASN A 102 -7.51 9.68 -7.10
CA ASN A 102 -7.70 10.96 -7.79
C ASN A 102 -8.75 11.88 -7.12
N ILE A 103 -9.66 11.30 -6.33
CA ILE A 103 -10.69 12.07 -5.61
C ILE A 103 -10.30 12.32 -4.16
N HIS A 104 -9.77 11.30 -3.46
CA HIS A 104 -9.56 11.34 -2.02
C HIS A 104 -8.11 11.51 -1.57
N GLY A 105 -7.16 11.68 -2.51
CA GLY A 105 -5.78 11.99 -2.18
C GLY A 105 -4.92 10.79 -1.81
N GLN A 106 -3.85 11.06 -1.07
CA GLN A 106 -2.83 10.08 -0.76
C GLN A 106 -3.07 9.41 0.59
N TRP A 107 -2.93 8.07 0.60
CA TRP A 107 -3.12 7.23 1.78
C TRP A 107 -1.91 6.36 2.01
N GLU A 108 -1.61 6.06 3.27
CA GLU A 108 -0.46 5.24 3.63
C GLU A 108 -0.81 4.07 4.55
N ALA A 109 0.03 3.05 4.50
CA ALA A 109 0.10 1.99 5.48
C ALA A 109 1.57 1.59 5.66
N ALA A 110 1.87 0.97 6.78
CA ALA A 110 3.23 0.54 7.11
C ALA A 110 3.21 -0.84 7.76
N LYS A 111 4.27 -1.61 7.52
CA LYS A 111 4.46 -2.92 8.15
C LYS A 111 5.93 -3.14 8.43
N GLU A 112 6.26 -3.46 9.68
CA GLU A 112 7.64 -3.76 10.07
C GLU A 112 8.04 -5.15 9.60
N ILE A 113 9.23 -5.27 9.02
CA ILE A 113 9.83 -6.53 8.58
C ILE A 113 11.16 -6.71 9.29
N THR A 114 11.31 -7.86 9.93
CA THR A 114 12.58 -8.28 10.55
C THR A 114 13.37 -9.08 9.53
N VAL A 115 14.64 -8.75 9.37
CA VAL A 115 15.56 -9.49 8.49
C VAL A 115 16.63 -10.15 9.34
N ASP A 116 16.79 -11.46 9.17
CA ASP A 116 17.79 -12.27 9.87
C ASP A 116 19.14 -12.29 9.14
#